data_3c579bd36cebd3e4be266ce480312831
#
_entry.id   3c579bd36cebd3e4be266ce480312831
#
_cell.length_a   1.000
_cell.length_b   1.000
_cell.length_c   1.000
_cell.angle_alpha   90.00
_cell.angle_beta   90.00
_cell.angle_gamma   90.00
#
_symmetry.space_group_name_H-M   'P 1'
#
loop_
_entity.id
_entity.type
_entity.pdbx_description
1 polymer ?
#
loop_
_entity_poly.entity_id
_entity_poly.type
_entity_poly.pdbx_seq_one_letter_code
_entity_poly.pdbx_strand_id
1 'polypeptide(L)'
;MTLSVSSRPAVLPSAGISSSLVFAMAMSCGLAVANIYYNQPMLEVMARDFPGQPAVAMIAMLTQLGYAAGLLFLVPLGDVLERRWLIVVQFVLIAAACAMAAMATGAAALMLASIVLGIGATAAQQIVPVAATLADPARRGAVVGSVMSGLLSGILLSRTLAGFITAYVSWRVMFWLGVPLALLGAVLMARTIPLHLPRSTMSYASLLRSLLVLWREEPALRRATLAQALLFASFSAFWTVLAFYLANSEYHLGAEAAGLFGVIGIVGVLAAPLAGRMADTLGSRSVALAGALLVVLAWCLFEAWLSLFGLAVGVILLDLGVQSALIAHQQRIYGLKAEARGRINTLFMVGMFLGGTLGSSGAMLAWQMSGWIGVGSLGLVLALLALGYGLVTKGGSHSVG
;
A
#
# COMPACT_ATOMS: atom_id res chain seq x y z
N MET A 1 54.83 36.52 -14.21
CA MET A 1 54.12 35.52 -15.04
C MET A 1 53.98 34.26 -14.19
N THR A 2 52.95 34.21 -13.33
CA THR A 2 52.72 33.14 -12.38
C THR A 2 51.47 32.37 -12.85
N LEU A 3 51.69 31.14 -13.35
CA LEU A 3 50.64 30.21 -13.73
C LEU A 3 49.98 29.61 -12.48
N SER A 4 48.77 30.04 -12.17
CA SER A 4 47.92 29.37 -11.18
C SER A 4 47.32 28.10 -11.78
N VAL A 5 47.85 26.94 -11.38
CA VAL A 5 47.27 25.64 -11.67
C VAL A 5 46.07 25.46 -10.77
N SER A 6 44.88 25.68 -11.33
CA SER A 6 43.60 25.33 -10.69
C SER A 6 43.47 23.79 -10.69
N SER A 7 43.82 23.14 -9.59
CA SER A 7 43.52 21.74 -9.33
C SER A 7 42.01 21.60 -9.07
N ARG A 8 41.22 21.24 -10.11
CA ARG A 8 39.90 20.72 -9.92
C ARG A 8 40.00 19.43 -9.08
N PRO A 9 39.24 19.31 -7.96
CA PRO A 9 39.23 18.05 -7.25
C PRO A 9 38.65 16.98 -8.21
N ALA A 10 39.42 15.90 -8.38
CA ALA A 10 38.97 14.73 -9.13
C ALA A 10 37.67 14.22 -8.49
N VAL A 11 36.55 14.41 -9.18
CA VAL A 11 35.29 13.76 -8.84
C VAL A 11 35.53 12.28 -9.11
N LEU A 12 35.80 11.51 -8.04
CA LEU A 12 35.81 10.06 -8.14
C LEU A 12 34.48 9.63 -8.75
N PRO A 13 34.48 8.76 -9.79
CA PRO A 13 33.25 8.27 -10.36
C PRO A 13 32.47 7.58 -9.24
N SER A 14 31.28 8.08 -8.95
CA SER A 14 30.35 7.44 -8.03
C SER A 14 30.13 6.02 -8.57
N ALA A 15 30.61 5.01 -7.86
CA ALA A 15 30.31 3.63 -8.19
C ALA A 15 28.78 3.49 -8.17
N GLY A 16 28.17 3.48 -9.35
CA GLY A 16 26.71 3.44 -9.47
C GLY A 16 26.14 2.26 -8.70
N ILE A 17 24.91 2.41 -8.20
CA ILE A 17 24.20 1.34 -7.48
C ILE A 17 24.28 0.02 -8.28
N SER A 18 24.74 -1.07 -7.64
CA SER A 18 24.87 -2.37 -8.31
C SER A 18 23.49 -2.99 -8.59
N SER A 19 23.37 -3.74 -9.67
CA SER A 19 22.11 -4.45 -10.02
C SER A 19 21.69 -5.45 -8.94
N SER A 20 22.66 -6.05 -8.23
CA SER A 20 22.39 -6.95 -7.10
C SER A 20 21.77 -6.22 -5.92
N LEU A 21 22.20 -4.99 -5.62
CA LEU A 21 21.58 -4.16 -4.57
C LEU A 21 20.16 -3.73 -4.97
N VAL A 22 19.95 -3.34 -6.24
CA VAL A 22 18.61 -3.00 -6.74
C VAL A 22 17.68 -4.21 -6.64
N PHE A 23 18.13 -5.40 -7.02
CA PHE A 23 17.36 -6.64 -6.90
C PHE A 23 17.04 -6.98 -5.43
N ALA A 24 18.02 -6.86 -4.53
CA ALA A 24 17.81 -7.09 -3.09
C ALA A 24 16.79 -6.11 -2.51
N MET A 25 16.83 -4.83 -2.89
CA MET A 25 15.84 -3.83 -2.49
C MET A 25 14.46 -4.13 -3.05
N ALA A 26 14.35 -4.50 -4.32
CA ALA A 26 13.09 -4.86 -4.97
C ALA A 26 12.44 -6.07 -4.28
N MET A 27 13.21 -7.12 -4.04
CA MET A 27 12.75 -8.33 -3.35
C MET A 27 12.33 -8.03 -1.92
N SER A 28 13.14 -7.31 -1.15
CA SER A 28 12.80 -6.92 0.23
C SER A 28 11.56 -6.04 0.29
N CYS A 29 11.39 -5.11 -0.66
CA CYS A 29 10.20 -4.27 -0.76
C CYS A 29 8.94 -5.11 -0.98
N GLY A 30 9.00 -6.10 -1.88
CA GLY A 30 7.92 -7.05 -2.11
C GLY A 30 7.62 -7.91 -0.89
N LEU A 31 8.66 -8.46 -0.23
CA LEU A 31 8.50 -9.26 0.99
C LEU A 31 7.86 -8.46 2.14
N ALA A 32 8.22 -7.19 2.30
CA ALA A 32 7.63 -6.35 3.35
C ALA A 32 6.14 -6.09 3.08
N VAL A 33 5.79 -5.62 1.86
CA VAL A 33 4.43 -5.22 1.54
C VAL A 33 3.46 -6.40 1.44
N ALA A 34 3.95 -7.58 1.06
CA ALA A 34 3.17 -8.81 0.96
C ALA A 34 2.37 -9.10 2.24
N ASN A 35 2.94 -8.77 3.40
CA ASN A 35 2.34 -9.04 4.71
C ASN A 35 1.05 -8.25 5.00
N ILE A 36 0.80 -7.15 4.27
CA ILE A 36 -0.45 -6.38 4.41
C ILE A 36 -1.63 -7.15 3.79
N TYR A 37 -1.35 -7.98 2.79
CA TYR A 37 -2.36 -8.59 1.93
C TYR A 37 -2.57 -10.09 2.13
N TYR A 38 -1.71 -10.78 2.90
CA TYR A 38 -1.84 -12.22 3.17
C TYR A 38 -3.19 -12.59 3.76
N ASN A 39 -3.67 -11.80 4.71
CA ASN A 39 -4.87 -12.11 5.47
C ASN A 39 -6.16 -12.09 4.62
N GLN A 40 -6.23 -11.29 3.56
CA GLN A 40 -7.47 -11.08 2.79
C GLN A 40 -8.09 -12.38 2.26
N PRO A 41 -7.38 -13.24 1.49
CA PRO A 41 -7.96 -14.51 1.05
C PRO A 41 -8.14 -15.54 2.16
N MET A 42 -7.48 -15.37 3.31
CA MET A 42 -7.51 -16.30 4.44
C MET A 42 -8.59 -15.98 5.47
N LEU A 43 -9.19 -14.78 5.45
CA LEU A 43 -10.06 -14.26 6.52
C LEU A 43 -11.22 -15.19 6.85
N GLU A 44 -11.84 -15.76 5.85
CA GLU A 44 -13.01 -16.65 6.02
C GLU A 44 -12.60 -17.96 6.74
N VAL A 45 -11.49 -18.58 6.30
CA VAL A 45 -10.96 -19.79 6.94
C VAL A 45 -10.49 -19.53 8.37
N MET A 46 -9.83 -18.38 8.59
CA MET A 46 -9.42 -17.96 9.94
C MET A 46 -10.62 -17.73 10.85
N ALA A 47 -11.71 -17.13 10.32
CA ALA A 47 -12.92 -16.91 11.10
C ALA A 47 -13.62 -18.22 11.51
N ARG A 48 -13.57 -19.25 10.67
CA ARG A 48 -14.09 -20.58 10.99
C ARG A 48 -13.29 -21.29 12.09
N ASP A 49 -11.97 -21.10 12.13
CA ASP A 49 -11.10 -21.69 13.15
C ASP A 49 -11.32 -21.13 14.56
N PHE A 50 -11.95 -19.95 14.67
CA PHE A 50 -12.23 -19.28 15.94
C PHE A 50 -13.74 -18.98 16.11
N PRO A 51 -14.58 -20.03 16.25
CA PRO A 51 -16.02 -19.88 16.43
C PRO A 51 -16.32 -19.08 17.70
N GLY A 52 -17.25 -18.14 17.62
CA GLY A 52 -17.61 -17.24 18.72
C GLY A 52 -16.64 -16.06 18.93
N GLN A 53 -15.63 -15.88 18.08
CA GLN A 53 -14.71 -14.75 18.12
C GLN A 53 -14.81 -13.86 16.85
N PRO A 54 -15.87 -13.05 16.72
CA PRO A 54 -16.10 -12.24 15.51
C PRO A 54 -15.00 -11.22 15.25
N ALA A 55 -14.17 -10.92 16.25
CA ALA A 55 -13.04 -10.01 16.13
C ALA A 55 -11.97 -10.50 15.13
N VAL A 56 -11.93 -11.79 14.78
CA VAL A 56 -11.03 -12.33 13.73
C VAL A 56 -11.30 -11.65 12.38
N ALA A 57 -12.53 -11.30 12.07
CA ALA A 57 -12.89 -10.59 10.86
C ALA A 57 -12.28 -9.17 10.77
N MET A 58 -11.82 -8.61 11.89
CA MET A 58 -11.18 -7.29 11.95
C MET A 58 -9.68 -7.29 11.59
N ILE A 59 -9.08 -8.45 11.35
CA ILE A 59 -7.64 -8.60 11.10
C ILE A 59 -7.17 -7.73 9.93
N ALA A 60 -7.89 -7.71 8.81
CA ALA A 60 -7.53 -6.89 7.65
C ALA A 60 -7.54 -5.38 7.99
N MET A 61 -8.54 -4.92 8.71
CA MET A 61 -8.64 -3.55 9.22
C MET A 61 -7.45 -3.21 10.12
N LEU A 62 -7.11 -4.08 11.08
CA LEU A 62 -6.03 -3.85 12.04
C LEU A 62 -4.65 -3.83 11.37
N THR A 63 -4.44 -4.66 10.35
CA THR A 63 -3.21 -4.62 9.54
C THR A 63 -3.06 -3.27 8.83
N GLN A 64 -4.13 -2.75 8.25
CA GLN A 64 -4.13 -1.43 7.59
C GLN A 64 -3.93 -0.28 8.58
N LEU A 65 -4.56 -0.37 9.76
CA LEU A 65 -4.37 0.60 10.85
C LEU A 65 -2.92 0.60 11.34
N GLY A 66 -2.33 -0.59 11.54
CA GLY A 66 -0.92 -0.75 11.88
C GLY A 66 -0.01 -0.13 10.81
N TYR A 67 -0.33 -0.34 9.54
CA TYR A 67 0.43 0.26 8.44
C TYR A 67 0.33 1.79 8.43
N ALA A 68 -0.87 2.34 8.64
CA ALA A 68 -1.06 3.79 8.77
C ALA A 68 -0.25 4.37 9.95
N ALA A 69 -0.24 3.68 11.10
CA ALA A 69 0.56 4.07 12.25
C ALA A 69 2.07 4.00 11.95
N GLY A 70 2.53 2.93 11.30
CA GLY A 70 3.93 2.80 10.86
C GLY A 70 4.35 3.90 9.88
N LEU A 71 3.48 4.26 8.93
CA LEU A 71 3.70 5.39 8.03
C LEU A 71 3.85 6.71 8.78
N LEU A 72 2.98 6.97 9.75
CA LEU A 72 2.98 8.22 10.51
C LEU A 72 4.18 8.34 11.44
N PHE A 73 4.59 7.25 12.09
CA PHE A 73 5.60 7.28 13.13
C PHE A 73 6.97 6.75 12.67
N LEU A 74 7.05 5.64 11.91
CA LEU A 74 8.34 5.06 11.54
C LEU A 74 8.96 5.67 10.28
N VAL A 75 8.15 6.12 9.31
CA VAL A 75 8.71 6.72 8.09
C VAL A 75 9.45 8.02 8.40
N PRO A 76 8.91 8.98 9.17
CA PRO A 76 9.68 10.16 9.59
C PRO A 76 10.88 9.84 10.48
N LEU A 77 10.83 8.75 11.26
CA LEU A 77 11.94 8.32 12.09
C LEU A 77 13.18 7.96 11.26
N GLY A 78 12.99 7.48 10.03
CA GLY A 78 14.07 7.21 9.08
C GLY A 78 14.83 8.47 8.59
N ASP A 79 14.34 9.67 8.87
CA ASP A 79 15.08 10.92 8.61
C ASP A 79 16.01 11.30 9.77
N VAL A 80 15.79 10.74 10.96
CA VAL A 80 16.54 11.02 12.19
C VAL A 80 17.45 9.88 12.58
N LEU A 81 17.03 8.65 12.35
CA LEU A 81 17.80 7.44 12.65
C LEU A 81 18.47 6.89 11.39
N GLU A 82 19.41 6.01 11.61
CA GLU A 82 20.06 5.28 10.54
C GLU A 82 19.06 4.29 9.89
N ARG A 83 18.75 4.53 8.61
CA ARG A 83 17.65 3.84 7.89
C ARG A 83 17.89 2.35 7.76
N ARG A 84 19.12 1.89 7.60
CA ARG A 84 19.44 0.47 7.48
C ARG A 84 18.94 -0.31 8.68
N TRP A 85 19.30 0.14 9.90
CA TRP A 85 18.88 -0.54 11.13
C TRP A 85 17.38 -0.42 11.38
N LEU A 86 16.78 0.71 11.04
CA LEU A 86 15.33 0.87 11.14
C LEU A 86 14.61 -0.15 10.25
N ILE A 87 15.04 -0.33 9.00
CA ILE A 87 14.49 -1.33 8.08
C ILE A 87 14.71 -2.75 8.62
N VAL A 88 15.90 -3.07 9.12
CA VAL A 88 16.20 -4.39 9.70
C VAL A 88 15.29 -4.69 10.89
N VAL A 89 15.10 -3.75 11.81
CA VAL A 89 14.19 -3.89 12.96
C VAL A 89 12.75 -4.12 12.49
N GLN A 90 12.30 -3.39 11.48
CA GLN A 90 10.95 -3.59 10.91
C GLN A 90 10.77 -5.00 10.34
N PHE A 91 11.77 -5.56 9.66
CA PHE A 91 11.72 -6.94 9.19
C PHE A 91 11.72 -7.99 10.33
N VAL A 92 12.48 -7.73 11.39
CA VAL A 92 12.45 -8.57 12.60
C VAL A 92 11.07 -8.51 13.27
N LEU A 93 10.44 -7.33 13.33
CA LEU A 93 9.07 -7.17 13.81
C LEU A 93 8.07 -7.96 12.95
N ILE A 94 8.22 -7.94 11.62
CA ILE A 94 7.39 -8.76 10.71
C ILE A 94 7.57 -10.24 11.05
N ALA A 95 8.81 -10.73 11.19
CA ALA A 95 9.07 -12.13 11.51
C ALA A 95 8.43 -12.55 12.86
N ALA A 96 8.59 -11.72 13.90
CA ALA A 96 7.99 -11.94 15.20
C ALA A 96 6.46 -11.96 15.16
N ALA A 97 5.86 -11.02 14.43
CA ALA A 97 4.42 -10.94 14.26
C ALA A 97 3.86 -12.12 13.42
N CYS A 98 4.57 -12.56 12.39
CA CYS A 98 4.23 -13.79 11.66
C CYS A 98 4.26 -15.02 12.58
N ALA A 99 5.30 -15.18 13.40
CA ALA A 99 5.38 -16.28 14.36
C ALA A 99 4.23 -16.21 15.38
N MET A 100 3.93 -15.02 15.90
CA MET A 100 2.81 -14.81 16.82
C MET A 100 1.46 -15.15 16.17
N ALA A 101 1.23 -14.75 14.92
CA ALA A 101 0.02 -15.08 14.19
C ALA A 101 -0.10 -16.60 13.94
N ALA A 102 0.99 -17.24 13.53
CA ALA A 102 1.02 -18.69 13.28
C ALA A 102 0.72 -19.53 14.54
N MET A 103 1.16 -19.06 15.72
CA MET A 103 0.94 -19.70 17.02
C MET A 103 -0.33 -19.22 17.73
N ALA A 104 -1.12 -18.34 17.13
CA ALA A 104 -2.27 -17.74 17.79
C ALA A 104 -3.34 -18.79 18.15
N THR A 105 -3.77 -18.75 19.41
CA THR A 105 -4.85 -19.59 19.97
C THR A 105 -6.17 -18.85 20.15
N GLY A 106 -6.22 -17.56 19.76
CA GLY A 106 -7.41 -16.72 19.86
C GLY A 106 -7.28 -15.40 19.11
N ALA A 107 -8.40 -14.68 18.96
CA ALA A 107 -8.49 -13.44 18.22
C ALA A 107 -7.52 -12.36 18.73
N ALA A 108 -7.33 -12.23 20.05
CA ALA A 108 -6.47 -11.18 20.62
C ALA A 108 -5.01 -11.27 20.11
N ALA A 109 -4.44 -12.49 20.06
CA ALA A 109 -3.09 -12.68 19.54
C ALA A 109 -3.01 -12.35 18.04
N LEU A 110 -4.02 -12.74 17.25
CA LEU A 110 -4.11 -12.41 15.83
C LEU A 110 -4.24 -10.90 15.59
N MET A 111 -5.06 -10.23 16.39
CA MET A 111 -5.25 -8.78 16.31
C MET A 111 -3.95 -8.03 16.59
N LEU A 112 -3.23 -8.40 17.66
CA LEU A 112 -1.94 -7.80 18.00
C LEU A 112 -0.91 -8.09 16.90
N ALA A 113 -0.82 -9.34 16.44
CA ALA A 113 0.06 -9.72 15.34
C ALA A 113 -0.20 -8.87 14.09
N SER A 114 -1.47 -8.66 13.74
CA SER A 114 -1.88 -7.90 12.56
C SER A 114 -1.47 -6.42 12.63
N ILE A 115 -1.61 -5.79 13.79
CA ILE A 115 -1.13 -4.42 14.01
C ILE A 115 0.39 -4.35 13.83
N VAL A 116 1.13 -5.27 14.46
CA VAL A 116 2.60 -5.30 14.39
C VAL A 116 3.08 -5.61 12.96
N LEU A 117 2.40 -6.54 12.25
CA LEU A 117 2.65 -6.80 10.83
C LEU A 117 2.50 -5.53 9.98
N GLY A 118 1.39 -4.81 10.18
CA GLY A 118 1.14 -3.56 9.47
C GLY A 118 2.26 -2.54 9.72
N ILE A 119 2.63 -2.32 10.98
CA ILE A 119 3.72 -1.40 11.37
C ILE A 119 5.03 -1.81 10.70
N GLY A 120 5.42 -3.08 10.78
CA GLY A 120 6.66 -3.60 10.19
C GLY A 120 6.70 -3.49 8.67
N ALA A 121 5.57 -3.73 8.00
CA ALA A 121 5.47 -3.71 6.53
C ALA A 121 5.77 -2.33 5.92
N THR A 122 5.74 -1.25 6.72
CA THR A 122 6.18 0.08 6.27
C THR A 122 7.68 0.16 5.94
N ALA A 123 8.46 -0.89 6.18
CA ALA A 123 9.83 -1.02 5.68
C ALA A 123 9.92 -0.78 4.16
N ALA A 124 8.91 -1.20 3.39
CA ALA A 124 8.84 -0.93 1.95
C ALA A 124 8.92 0.57 1.62
N GLN A 125 8.26 1.41 2.42
CA GLN A 125 8.24 2.87 2.25
C GLN A 125 9.57 3.55 2.65
N GLN A 126 10.42 2.84 3.37
CA GLN A 126 11.79 3.28 3.68
C GLN A 126 12.77 2.88 2.57
N ILE A 127 12.59 1.69 1.97
CA ILE A 127 13.50 1.14 0.96
C ILE A 127 13.46 1.99 -0.33
N VAL A 128 12.27 2.40 -0.79
CA VAL A 128 12.11 3.16 -2.04
C VAL A 128 12.90 4.50 -2.02
N PRO A 129 12.79 5.36 -1.00
CA PRO A 129 13.61 6.57 -0.91
C PRO A 129 15.13 6.29 -0.79
N VAL A 130 15.52 5.19 -0.14
CA VAL A 130 16.94 4.78 -0.07
C VAL A 130 17.45 4.45 -1.46
N ALA A 131 16.71 3.65 -2.24
CA ALA A 131 17.04 3.33 -3.62
C ALA A 131 17.19 4.59 -4.49
N ALA A 132 16.25 5.54 -4.37
CA ALA A 132 16.28 6.82 -5.07
C ALA A 132 17.50 7.68 -4.70
N THR A 133 17.97 7.59 -3.44
CA THR A 133 19.12 8.34 -2.94
C THR A 133 20.44 7.75 -3.41
N LEU A 134 20.53 6.42 -3.49
CA LEU A 134 21.73 5.70 -3.90
C LEU A 134 21.93 5.68 -5.44
N ALA A 135 20.85 5.92 -6.18
CA ALA A 135 20.89 5.90 -7.65
C ALA A 135 21.50 7.16 -8.25
N ASP A 136 22.30 6.99 -9.30
CA ASP A 136 22.75 8.09 -10.14
C ASP A 136 21.56 8.89 -10.69
N PRO A 137 21.65 10.24 -10.76
CA PRO A 137 20.55 11.08 -11.25
C PRO A 137 19.98 10.62 -12.61
N ALA A 138 20.85 10.20 -13.55
CA ALA A 138 20.47 9.73 -14.88
C ALA A 138 19.72 8.38 -14.86
N ARG A 139 19.93 7.52 -13.84
CA ARG A 139 19.35 6.18 -13.74
C ARG A 139 18.31 6.05 -12.61
N ARG A 140 18.05 7.12 -11.86
CA ARG A 140 17.17 7.12 -10.69
C ARG A 140 15.78 6.58 -10.98
N GLY A 141 15.19 7.00 -12.11
CA GLY A 141 13.86 6.52 -12.53
C GLY A 141 13.82 5.01 -12.75
N ALA A 142 14.84 4.46 -13.44
CA ALA A 142 14.94 3.03 -13.70
C ALA A 142 15.13 2.21 -12.40
N VAL A 143 15.97 2.69 -11.49
CA VAL A 143 16.20 2.04 -10.17
C VAL A 143 14.94 2.03 -9.32
N VAL A 144 14.29 3.18 -9.17
CA VAL A 144 13.02 3.29 -8.43
C VAL A 144 11.94 2.43 -9.08
N GLY A 145 11.84 2.44 -10.41
CA GLY A 145 10.92 1.58 -11.16
C GLY A 145 11.13 0.10 -10.88
N SER A 146 12.38 -0.37 -10.85
CA SER A 146 12.70 -1.78 -10.52
C SER A 146 12.29 -2.14 -9.10
N VAL A 147 12.54 -1.26 -8.11
CA VAL A 147 12.14 -1.49 -6.71
C VAL A 147 10.62 -1.49 -6.57
N MET A 148 9.93 -0.59 -7.24
CA MET A 148 8.46 -0.54 -7.27
C MET A 148 7.86 -1.76 -7.96
N SER A 149 8.49 -2.30 -9.01
CA SER A 149 8.06 -3.56 -9.62
C SER A 149 8.13 -4.72 -8.63
N GLY A 150 9.18 -4.78 -7.81
CA GLY A 150 9.27 -5.75 -6.71
C GLY A 150 8.14 -5.60 -5.70
N LEU A 151 7.83 -4.36 -5.30
CA LEU A 151 6.71 -4.05 -4.39
C LEU A 151 5.38 -4.55 -4.98
N LEU A 152 5.10 -4.22 -6.23
CA LEU A 152 3.86 -4.59 -6.91
C LEU A 152 3.74 -6.10 -7.11
N SER A 153 4.85 -6.78 -7.45
CA SER A 153 4.91 -8.25 -7.51
C SER A 153 4.62 -8.88 -6.15
N GLY A 154 5.12 -8.27 -5.05
CA GLY A 154 4.83 -8.72 -3.70
C GLY A 154 3.35 -8.64 -3.35
N ILE A 155 2.67 -7.54 -3.70
CA ILE A 155 1.22 -7.38 -3.50
C ILE A 155 0.45 -8.47 -4.24
N LEU A 156 0.80 -8.70 -5.50
CA LEU A 156 0.13 -9.65 -6.36
C LEU A 156 0.32 -11.09 -5.89
N LEU A 157 1.58 -11.51 -5.75
CA LEU A 157 1.93 -12.89 -5.39
C LEU A 157 1.46 -13.25 -3.99
N SER A 158 1.39 -12.27 -3.07
CA SER A 158 0.98 -12.51 -1.69
C SER A 158 -0.42 -13.08 -1.56
N ARG A 159 -1.39 -12.50 -2.27
CA ARG A 159 -2.79 -12.97 -2.24
C ARG A 159 -2.93 -14.35 -2.83
N THR A 160 -2.31 -14.57 -3.99
CA THR A 160 -2.35 -15.88 -4.67
C THR A 160 -1.71 -16.96 -3.81
N LEU A 161 -0.48 -16.72 -3.32
CA LEU A 161 0.24 -17.67 -2.49
C LEU A 161 -0.52 -17.97 -1.19
N ALA A 162 -1.04 -16.94 -0.52
CA ALA A 162 -1.81 -17.10 0.71
C ALA A 162 -3.10 -17.90 0.47
N GLY A 163 -3.80 -17.65 -0.64
CA GLY A 163 -4.99 -18.40 -1.01
C GLY A 163 -4.70 -19.88 -1.22
N PHE A 164 -3.68 -20.21 -2.04
CA PHE A 164 -3.31 -21.60 -2.31
C PHE A 164 -2.78 -22.33 -1.06
N ILE A 165 -1.87 -21.74 -0.30
CA ILE A 165 -1.34 -22.37 0.92
C ILE A 165 -2.47 -22.62 1.92
N THR A 166 -3.41 -21.69 2.05
CA THR A 166 -4.54 -21.84 2.98
C THR A 166 -5.47 -22.94 2.54
N ALA A 167 -5.79 -23.05 1.25
CA ALA A 167 -6.69 -24.08 0.75
C ALA A 167 -6.13 -25.50 0.86
N TYR A 168 -4.83 -25.69 0.56
CA TYR A 168 -4.24 -27.02 0.47
C TYR A 168 -3.48 -27.48 1.71
N VAL A 169 -3.09 -26.53 2.59
CA VAL A 169 -2.32 -26.85 3.80
C VAL A 169 -2.95 -26.22 5.05
N SER A 170 -2.73 -24.91 5.28
CA SER A 170 -3.29 -24.16 6.41
C SER A 170 -2.91 -22.69 6.31
N TRP A 171 -3.77 -21.78 6.79
CA TRP A 171 -3.43 -20.37 6.94
C TRP A 171 -2.26 -20.12 7.89
N ARG A 172 -2.08 -20.98 8.89
CA ARG A 172 -0.92 -20.91 9.82
C ARG A 172 0.40 -21.13 9.11
N VAL A 173 0.45 -22.05 8.14
CA VAL A 173 1.66 -22.33 7.35
C VAL A 173 2.05 -21.11 6.51
N MET A 174 1.10 -20.33 6.03
CA MET A 174 1.40 -19.07 5.34
C MET A 174 2.14 -18.08 6.25
N PHE A 175 1.72 -17.94 7.51
CA PHE A 175 2.43 -17.09 8.47
C PHE A 175 3.79 -17.70 8.87
N TRP A 176 3.90 -19.02 9.05
CA TRP A 176 5.20 -19.68 9.27
C TRP A 176 6.16 -19.45 8.11
N LEU A 177 5.70 -19.47 6.86
CA LEU A 177 6.51 -19.13 5.70
C LEU A 177 6.94 -17.65 5.72
N GLY A 178 6.10 -16.77 6.24
CA GLY A 178 6.42 -15.35 6.42
C GLY A 178 7.64 -15.11 7.31
N VAL A 179 7.90 -15.96 8.30
CA VAL A 179 9.05 -15.83 9.21
C VAL A 179 10.39 -15.88 8.48
N PRO A 180 10.78 -16.96 7.77
CA PRO A 180 12.07 -17.01 7.08
C PRO A 180 12.15 -15.98 5.95
N LEU A 181 11.04 -15.65 5.28
CA LEU A 181 11.01 -14.61 4.24
C LEU A 181 11.30 -13.23 4.82
N ALA A 182 10.74 -12.89 5.97
CA ALA A 182 11.04 -11.63 6.65
C ALA A 182 12.49 -11.60 7.16
N LEU A 183 12.99 -12.69 7.75
CA LEU A 183 14.39 -12.78 8.17
C LEU A 183 15.35 -12.68 6.97
N LEU A 184 15.02 -13.25 5.82
CA LEU A 184 15.75 -13.06 4.58
C LEU A 184 15.81 -11.58 4.19
N GLY A 185 14.68 -10.86 4.24
CA GLY A 185 14.63 -9.42 4.01
C GLY A 185 15.52 -8.64 4.97
N ALA A 186 15.49 -8.98 6.27
CA ALA A 186 16.36 -8.38 7.28
C ALA A 186 17.85 -8.58 6.94
N VAL A 187 18.25 -9.81 6.62
CA VAL A 187 19.65 -10.15 6.27
C VAL A 187 20.08 -9.45 4.98
N LEU A 188 19.24 -9.44 3.95
CA LEU A 188 19.52 -8.75 2.69
C LEU A 188 19.75 -7.26 2.95
N MET A 189 18.86 -6.59 3.67
CA MET A 189 18.99 -5.16 3.96
C MET A 189 20.18 -4.86 4.87
N ALA A 190 20.43 -5.72 5.87
CA ALA A 190 21.59 -5.58 6.75
C ALA A 190 22.95 -5.68 6.01
N ARG A 191 23.02 -6.50 4.97
CA ARG A 191 24.27 -6.75 4.23
C ARG A 191 24.45 -5.84 3.02
N THR A 192 23.39 -5.33 2.43
CA THR A 192 23.46 -4.64 1.14
C THR A 192 23.31 -3.13 1.24
N ILE A 193 22.48 -2.62 2.17
CA ILE A 193 22.36 -1.17 2.33
C ILE A 193 23.61 -0.61 3.03
N PRO A 194 24.30 0.37 2.44
CA PRO A 194 25.43 1.04 3.10
C PRO A 194 24.92 1.85 4.31
N LEU A 195 25.79 1.99 5.32
CA LEU A 195 25.52 2.86 6.46
C LEU A 195 25.44 4.31 6.00
N HIS A 196 24.33 4.96 6.29
CA HIS A 196 24.11 6.36 5.97
C HIS A 196 23.79 7.12 7.24
N LEU A 197 24.54 8.16 7.53
CA LEU A 197 24.24 9.08 8.61
C LEU A 197 22.90 9.80 8.31
N PRO A 198 22.08 10.07 9.34
CA PRO A 198 20.85 10.84 9.18
C PRO A 198 21.14 12.20 8.55
N ARG A 199 20.30 12.61 7.60
CA ARG A 199 20.45 13.89 6.90
C ARG A 199 19.73 15.04 7.58
N SER A 200 18.82 14.75 8.49
CA SER A 200 18.00 15.77 9.15
C SER A 200 18.66 16.29 10.41
N THR A 201 18.77 17.61 10.52
CA THR A 201 19.13 18.31 11.76
C THR A 201 17.91 18.56 12.65
N MET A 202 16.70 18.23 12.16
CA MET A 202 15.45 18.42 12.90
C MET A 202 15.26 17.32 13.94
N SER A 203 14.72 17.68 15.10
CA SER A 203 14.29 16.69 16.09
C SER A 203 13.08 15.91 15.57
N TYR A 204 12.90 14.67 16.04
CA TYR A 204 11.75 13.84 15.67
C TYR A 204 10.41 14.51 15.98
N ALA A 205 10.29 15.16 17.14
CA ALA A 205 9.10 15.91 17.52
C ALA A 205 8.79 17.05 16.56
N SER A 206 9.82 17.76 16.08
CA SER A 206 9.66 18.84 15.10
C SER A 206 9.25 18.32 13.72
N LEU A 207 9.72 17.13 13.32
CA LEU A 207 9.24 16.44 12.11
C LEU A 207 7.76 16.11 12.20
N LEU A 208 7.31 15.48 13.29
CA LEU A 208 5.89 15.18 13.49
C LEU A 208 5.04 16.46 13.51
N ARG A 209 5.51 17.52 14.20
CA ARG A 209 4.83 18.81 14.19
C ARG A 209 4.72 19.39 12.78
N SER A 210 5.75 19.23 11.95
CA SER A 210 5.76 19.70 10.57
C SER A 210 4.72 19.01 9.69
N LEU A 211 4.37 17.74 9.97
CA LEU A 211 3.27 17.03 9.32
C LEU A 211 1.93 17.71 9.63
N LEU A 212 1.68 18.08 10.90
CA LEU A 212 0.45 18.79 11.28
C LEU A 212 0.35 20.17 10.63
N VAL A 213 1.48 20.89 10.53
CA VAL A 213 1.53 22.19 9.85
C VAL A 213 1.19 22.01 8.37
N LEU A 214 1.84 21.08 7.66
CA LEU A 214 1.55 20.78 6.26
C LEU A 214 0.09 20.40 6.03
N TRP A 215 -0.48 19.57 6.90
CA TRP A 215 -1.89 19.20 6.83
C TRP A 215 -2.83 20.41 6.93
N ARG A 216 -2.50 21.39 7.79
CA ARG A 216 -3.31 22.59 7.99
C ARG A 216 -3.14 23.59 6.84
N GLU A 217 -1.92 23.77 6.36
CA GLU A 217 -1.59 24.77 5.33
C GLU A 217 -1.98 24.36 3.92
N GLU A 218 -2.00 23.05 3.61
CA GLU A 218 -2.17 22.57 2.24
C GLU A 218 -3.58 21.98 1.99
N PRO A 219 -4.58 22.81 1.62
CA PRO A 219 -5.93 22.31 1.33
C PRO A 219 -5.98 21.37 0.14
N ALA A 220 -5.05 21.49 -0.83
CA ALA A 220 -4.96 20.60 -1.96
C ALA A 220 -4.54 19.18 -1.54
N LEU A 221 -3.63 19.07 -0.55
CA LEU A 221 -3.26 17.80 0.06
C LEU A 221 -4.46 17.13 0.75
N ARG A 222 -5.20 17.88 1.60
CA ARG A 222 -6.39 17.35 2.26
C ARG A 222 -7.44 16.84 1.28
N ARG A 223 -7.67 17.59 0.21
CA ARG A 223 -8.64 17.20 -0.84
C ARG A 223 -8.24 15.93 -1.56
N ALA A 224 -6.99 15.83 -1.99
CA ALA A 224 -6.47 14.64 -2.65
C ALA A 224 -6.50 13.43 -1.71
N THR A 225 -6.11 13.63 -0.45
CA THR A 225 -6.11 12.57 0.58
C THR A 225 -7.51 12.06 0.87
N LEU A 226 -8.50 12.95 1.04
CA LEU A 226 -9.88 12.53 1.33
C LEU A 226 -10.49 11.77 0.14
N ALA A 227 -10.32 12.28 -1.08
CA ALA A 227 -10.80 11.59 -2.28
C ALA A 227 -10.17 10.18 -2.41
N GLN A 228 -8.86 10.08 -2.23
CA GLN A 228 -8.18 8.78 -2.31
C GLN A 228 -8.54 7.86 -1.14
N ALA A 229 -8.76 8.39 0.06
CA ALA A 229 -9.21 7.63 1.22
C ALA A 229 -10.59 6.99 0.97
N LEU A 230 -11.53 7.71 0.38
CA LEU A 230 -12.84 7.17 0.01
C LEU A 230 -12.74 6.08 -1.06
N LEU A 231 -11.92 6.27 -2.10
CA LEU A 231 -11.68 5.26 -3.13
C LEU A 231 -11.00 4.01 -2.56
N PHE A 232 -10.02 4.20 -1.70
CA PHE A 232 -9.31 3.09 -1.07
C PHE A 232 -10.17 2.39 0.00
N ALA A 233 -11.09 3.10 0.65
CA ALA A 233 -12.12 2.49 1.50
C ALA A 233 -13.04 1.58 0.69
N SER A 234 -13.52 2.05 -0.44
CA SER A 234 -14.35 1.28 -1.39
C SER A 234 -13.61 0.03 -1.91
N PHE A 235 -12.34 0.17 -2.29
CA PHE A 235 -11.45 -0.93 -2.67
C PHE A 235 -11.25 -1.95 -1.55
N SER A 236 -10.95 -1.48 -0.35
CA SER A 236 -10.70 -2.34 0.81
C SER A 236 -11.97 -3.08 1.24
N ALA A 237 -13.14 -2.47 1.07
CA ALA A 237 -14.42 -3.12 1.32
C ALA A 237 -14.59 -4.39 0.47
N PHE A 238 -14.32 -4.30 -0.83
CA PHE A 238 -14.38 -5.44 -1.74
C PHE A 238 -13.41 -6.56 -1.32
N TRP A 239 -12.12 -6.23 -1.21
CA TRP A 239 -11.08 -7.23 -0.94
C TRP A 239 -11.21 -7.90 0.43
N THR A 240 -11.79 -7.21 1.43
CA THR A 240 -12.01 -7.77 2.76
C THR A 240 -13.10 -8.84 2.75
N VAL A 241 -14.15 -8.64 1.96
CA VAL A 241 -15.34 -9.51 1.97
C VAL A 241 -15.29 -10.56 0.86
N LEU A 242 -14.44 -10.41 -0.15
CA LEU A 242 -14.41 -11.32 -1.31
C LEU A 242 -14.33 -12.80 -0.91
N ALA A 243 -13.46 -13.17 0.05
CA ALA A 243 -13.32 -14.56 0.50
C ALA A 243 -14.63 -15.08 1.14
N PHE A 244 -15.29 -14.25 1.95
CA PHE A 244 -16.59 -14.59 2.54
C PHE A 244 -17.69 -14.75 1.47
N TYR A 245 -17.71 -13.85 0.48
CA TYR A 245 -18.66 -13.93 -0.61
C TYR A 245 -18.49 -15.22 -1.43
N LEU A 246 -17.27 -15.53 -1.84
CA LEU A 246 -16.99 -16.73 -2.65
C LEU A 246 -17.32 -18.01 -1.89
N ALA A 247 -17.07 -18.07 -0.57
CA ALA A 247 -17.34 -19.25 0.24
C ALA A 247 -18.86 -19.45 0.53
N ASN A 248 -19.62 -18.35 0.67
CA ASN A 248 -21.04 -18.40 1.05
C ASN A 248 -22.00 -18.24 -0.15
N SER A 249 -21.50 -17.93 -1.34
CA SER A 249 -22.29 -17.88 -2.58
C SER A 249 -22.57 -19.30 -3.11
N GLU A 250 -23.40 -19.40 -4.15
CA GLU A 250 -23.67 -20.64 -4.88
C GLU A 250 -22.43 -21.36 -5.42
N TYR A 251 -21.30 -20.64 -5.51
CA TYR A 251 -20.02 -21.18 -6.03
C TYR A 251 -19.28 -22.04 -5.01
N HIS A 252 -19.48 -21.82 -3.71
CA HIS A 252 -18.77 -22.52 -2.61
C HIS A 252 -17.25 -22.62 -2.83
N LEU A 253 -16.64 -21.51 -3.29
CA LEU A 253 -15.23 -21.46 -3.63
C LEU A 253 -14.36 -21.10 -2.41
N GLY A 254 -13.19 -21.72 -2.31
CA GLY A 254 -12.28 -21.54 -1.19
C GLY A 254 -11.34 -20.33 -1.32
N ALA A 255 -10.35 -20.30 -0.42
CA ALA A 255 -9.35 -19.24 -0.34
C ALA A 255 -8.48 -19.14 -1.61
N GLU A 256 -8.29 -20.24 -2.34
CA GLU A 256 -7.55 -20.28 -3.60
C GLU A 256 -8.22 -19.42 -4.67
N ALA A 257 -9.55 -19.45 -4.76
CA ALA A 257 -10.29 -18.62 -5.71
C ALA A 257 -10.15 -17.13 -5.35
N ALA A 258 -10.30 -16.77 -4.08
CA ALA A 258 -10.06 -15.40 -3.61
C ALA A 258 -8.62 -14.94 -3.92
N GLY A 259 -7.64 -15.84 -3.77
CA GLY A 259 -6.24 -15.59 -4.13
C GLY A 259 -6.03 -15.37 -5.64
N LEU A 260 -6.74 -16.13 -6.50
CA LEU A 260 -6.67 -15.99 -7.96
C LEU A 260 -7.24 -14.65 -8.45
N PHE A 261 -8.27 -14.13 -7.80
CA PHE A 261 -8.73 -12.75 -8.08
C PHE A 261 -7.63 -11.72 -7.88
N GLY A 262 -6.65 -11.97 -6.99
CA GLY A 262 -5.45 -11.14 -6.86
C GLY A 262 -4.63 -11.07 -8.15
N VAL A 263 -4.57 -12.14 -8.96
CA VAL A 263 -3.88 -12.15 -10.26
C VAL A 263 -4.59 -11.25 -11.27
N ILE A 264 -5.93 -11.22 -11.23
CA ILE A 264 -6.72 -10.35 -12.11
C ILE A 264 -6.39 -8.88 -11.84
N GLY A 265 -6.18 -8.50 -10.58
CA GLY A 265 -5.79 -7.15 -10.17
C GLY A 265 -4.46 -6.64 -10.76
N ILE A 266 -3.62 -7.52 -11.37
CA ILE A 266 -2.36 -7.11 -12.05
C ILE A 266 -2.64 -6.07 -13.15
N VAL A 267 -3.81 -6.13 -13.77
CA VAL A 267 -4.20 -5.21 -14.85
C VAL A 267 -4.19 -3.77 -14.35
N GLY A 268 -4.64 -3.52 -13.12
CA GLY A 268 -4.58 -2.20 -12.50
C GLY A 268 -3.15 -1.69 -12.33
N VAL A 269 -2.24 -2.59 -11.96
CA VAL A 269 -0.80 -2.27 -11.81
C VAL A 269 -0.16 -1.95 -13.17
N LEU A 270 -0.47 -2.74 -14.20
CA LEU A 270 0.07 -2.53 -15.55
C LEU A 270 -0.46 -1.24 -16.19
N ALA A 271 -1.61 -0.77 -15.77
CA ALA A 271 -2.17 0.50 -16.23
C ALA A 271 -1.52 1.73 -15.58
N ALA A 272 -0.75 1.58 -14.51
CA ALA A 272 -0.14 2.71 -13.80
C ALA A 272 0.70 3.64 -14.69
N PRO A 273 1.59 3.16 -15.59
CA PRO A 273 2.33 4.03 -16.50
C PRO A 273 1.43 4.76 -17.50
N LEU A 274 0.33 4.12 -17.94
CA LEU A 274 -0.65 4.73 -18.85
C LEU A 274 -1.42 5.84 -18.14
N ALA A 275 -1.89 5.59 -16.92
CA ALA A 275 -2.56 6.60 -16.09
C ALA A 275 -1.67 7.82 -15.83
N GLY A 276 -0.36 7.60 -15.61
CA GLY A 276 0.62 8.69 -15.47
C GLY A 276 0.71 9.55 -16.73
N ARG A 277 0.89 8.93 -17.90
CA ARG A 277 0.92 9.66 -19.19
C ARG A 277 -0.38 10.40 -19.50
N MET A 278 -1.51 9.77 -19.18
CA MET A 278 -2.82 10.43 -19.33
C MET A 278 -2.96 11.62 -18.38
N ALA A 279 -2.43 11.53 -17.17
CA ALA A 279 -2.45 12.65 -16.23
C ALA A 279 -1.56 13.82 -16.68
N ASP A 280 -0.46 13.54 -17.42
CA ASP A 280 0.39 14.56 -18.02
C ASP A 280 -0.32 15.29 -19.19
N THR A 281 -1.12 14.58 -19.97
CA THR A 281 -1.76 15.12 -21.17
C THR A 281 -3.17 15.67 -20.93
N LEU A 282 -4.00 14.97 -20.16
CA LEU A 282 -5.40 15.32 -19.88
C LEU A 282 -5.58 16.07 -18.55
N GLY A 283 -4.50 16.16 -17.77
CA GLY A 283 -4.50 16.73 -16.44
C GLY A 283 -4.90 15.74 -15.33
N SER A 284 -4.20 15.82 -14.19
CA SER A 284 -4.37 14.91 -13.05
C SER A 284 -5.82 14.87 -12.53
N ARG A 285 -6.57 15.98 -12.60
CA ARG A 285 -7.97 16.01 -12.17
C ARG A 285 -8.86 15.12 -13.02
N SER A 286 -8.74 15.20 -14.34
CA SER A 286 -9.54 14.41 -15.28
C SER A 286 -9.32 12.91 -15.09
N VAL A 287 -8.04 12.50 -14.90
CA VAL A 287 -7.69 11.11 -14.65
C VAL A 287 -8.19 10.62 -13.29
N ALA A 288 -8.12 11.45 -12.24
CA ALA A 288 -8.67 11.10 -10.93
C ALA A 288 -10.20 10.91 -10.98
N LEU A 289 -10.93 11.78 -11.70
CA LEU A 289 -12.38 11.65 -11.89
C LEU A 289 -12.74 10.42 -12.73
N ALA A 290 -12.00 10.15 -13.81
CA ALA A 290 -12.18 8.93 -14.61
C ALA A 290 -11.93 7.67 -13.76
N GLY A 291 -10.89 7.68 -12.93
CA GLY A 291 -10.63 6.60 -11.98
C GLY A 291 -11.78 6.40 -10.99
N ALA A 292 -12.30 7.47 -10.40
CA ALA A 292 -13.46 7.39 -9.51
C ALA A 292 -14.72 6.86 -10.21
N LEU A 293 -14.95 7.26 -11.46
CA LEU A 293 -16.05 6.74 -12.28
C LEU A 293 -15.90 5.24 -12.56
N LEU A 294 -14.67 4.77 -12.85
CA LEU A 294 -14.41 3.33 -13.02
C LEU A 294 -14.74 2.54 -11.75
N VAL A 295 -14.46 3.08 -10.56
CA VAL A 295 -14.82 2.44 -9.29
C VAL A 295 -16.33 2.39 -9.11
N VAL A 296 -17.06 3.46 -9.46
CA VAL A 296 -18.54 3.44 -9.46
C VAL A 296 -19.08 2.37 -10.40
N LEU A 297 -18.56 2.30 -11.63
CA LEU A 297 -18.96 1.30 -12.63
C LEU A 297 -18.64 -0.13 -12.16
N ALA A 298 -17.51 -0.34 -11.47
CA ALA A 298 -17.17 -1.63 -10.89
C ALA A 298 -18.23 -2.09 -9.87
N TRP A 299 -18.67 -1.22 -8.97
CA TRP A 299 -19.69 -1.55 -7.99
C TRP A 299 -21.07 -1.77 -8.63
N CYS A 300 -21.46 -0.97 -9.62
CA CYS A 300 -22.67 -1.24 -10.40
C CYS A 300 -22.61 -2.62 -11.06
N LEU A 301 -21.45 -3.01 -11.58
CA LEU A 301 -21.27 -4.30 -12.22
C LEU A 301 -21.31 -5.45 -11.22
N PHE A 302 -20.71 -5.30 -10.03
CA PHE A 302 -20.77 -6.31 -8.97
C PHE A 302 -22.20 -6.61 -8.50
N GLU A 303 -23.10 -5.62 -8.54
CA GLU A 303 -24.52 -5.81 -8.18
C GLU A 303 -25.35 -6.30 -9.36
N ALA A 304 -25.07 -5.85 -10.58
CA ALA A 304 -25.88 -6.18 -11.75
C ALA A 304 -25.53 -7.53 -12.38
N TRP A 305 -24.28 -7.99 -12.23
CA TRP A 305 -23.78 -9.20 -12.89
C TRP A 305 -23.10 -10.14 -11.89
N LEU A 306 -23.93 -10.87 -11.15
CA LEU A 306 -23.53 -11.79 -10.09
C LEU A 306 -22.96 -13.11 -10.66
N SER A 307 -21.92 -13.03 -11.49
CA SER A 307 -21.17 -14.18 -12.00
C SER A 307 -19.68 -14.03 -11.72
N LEU A 308 -18.94 -15.13 -11.73
CA LEU A 308 -17.48 -15.08 -11.57
C LEU A 308 -16.80 -14.22 -12.64
N PHE A 309 -17.35 -14.22 -13.87
CA PHE A 309 -16.86 -13.38 -14.95
C PHE A 309 -17.18 -11.90 -14.70
N GLY A 310 -18.39 -11.60 -14.22
CA GLY A 310 -18.79 -10.24 -13.81
C GLY A 310 -17.91 -9.72 -12.69
N LEU A 311 -17.61 -10.55 -11.67
CA LEU A 311 -16.66 -10.22 -10.61
C LEU A 311 -15.26 -9.95 -11.17
N ALA A 312 -14.77 -10.76 -12.11
CA ALA A 312 -13.45 -10.58 -12.71
C ALA A 312 -13.33 -9.25 -13.46
N VAL A 313 -14.34 -8.92 -14.28
CA VAL A 313 -14.38 -7.62 -14.99
C VAL A 313 -14.49 -6.47 -14.00
N GLY A 314 -15.34 -6.62 -12.98
CA GLY A 314 -15.49 -5.62 -11.92
C GLY A 314 -14.19 -5.35 -11.16
N VAL A 315 -13.40 -6.40 -10.83
CA VAL A 315 -12.07 -6.27 -10.21
C VAL A 315 -11.12 -5.48 -11.10
N ILE A 316 -11.10 -5.76 -12.41
CA ILE A 316 -10.28 -5.01 -13.36
C ILE A 316 -10.64 -3.52 -13.32
N LEU A 317 -11.92 -3.18 -13.36
CA LEU A 317 -12.38 -1.79 -13.30
C LEU A 317 -12.05 -1.13 -11.95
N LEU A 318 -12.22 -1.87 -10.85
CA LEU A 318 -11.93 -1.39 -9.50
C LEU A 318 -10.45 -1.06 -9.34
N ASP A 319 -9.56 -2.00 -9.71
CA ASP A 319 -8.11 -1.81 -9.59
C ASP A 319 -7.60 -0.71 -10.53
N LEU A 320 -8.05 -0.70 -11.79
CA LEU A 320 -7.74 0.37 -12.75
C LEU A 320 -8.18 1.74 -12.22
N GLY A 321 -9.38 1.83 -11.69
CA GLY A 321 -9.95 3.06 -11.17
C GLY A 321 -9.16 3.60 -9.99
N VAL A 322 -8.92 2.78 -8.97
CA VAL A 322 -8.21 3.17 -7.76
C VAL A 322 -6.76 3.53 -8.05
N GLN A 323 -6.06 2.75 -8.89
CA GLN A 323 -4.66 3.02 -9.23
C GLN A 323 -4.51 4.27 -10.09
N SER A 324 -5.39 4.48 -11.07
CA SER A 324 -5.36 5.70 -11.90
C SER A 324 -5.59 6.96 -11.05
N ALA A 325 -6.56 6.92 -10.14
CA ALA A 325 -6.83 8.02 -9.22
C ALA A 325 -5.64 8.26 -8.26
N LEU A 326 -5.03 7.18 -7.73
CA LEU A 326 -3.86 7.25 -6.86
C LEU A 326 -2.71 8.00 -7.53
N ILE A 327 -2.35 7.61 -8.75
CA ILE A 327 -1.26 8.23 -9.52
C ILE A 327 -1.57 9.71 -9.80
N ALA A 328 -2.79 10.00 -10.23
CA ALA A 328 -3.21 11.37 -10.50
C ALA A 328 -3.17 12.26 -9.25
N HIS A 329 -3.62 11.75 -8.10
CA HIS A 329 -3.52 12.47 -6.83
C HIS A 329 -2.07 12.66 -6.38
N GLN A 330 -1.22 11.63 -6.49
CA GLN A 330 0.20 11.72 -6.15
C GLN A 330 0.93 12.75 -7.03
N GLN A 331 0.68 12.75 -8.34
CA GLN A 331 1.25 13.74 -9.25
C GLN A 331 0.89 15.17 -8.83
N ARG A 332 -0.38 15.40 -8.46
CA ARG A 332 -0.86 16.69 -7.99
C ARG A 332 -0.19 17.14 -6.69
N ILE A 333 -0.10 16.28 -5.70
CA ILE A 333 0.45 16.64 -4.38
C ILE A 333 1.96 16.82 -4.41
N TYR A 334 2.69 16.09 -5.27
CA TYR A 334 4.14 16.25 -5.41
C TYR A 334 4.57 17.58 -6.03
N GLY A 335 3.66 18.27 -6.69
CA GLY A 335 3.86 19.62 -7.20
C GLY A 335 3.71 20.73 -6.15
N LEU A 336 3.19 20.43 -4.93
CA LEU A 336 2.87 21.46 -3.94
C LEU A 336 4.12 22.10 -3.32
N LYS A 337 5.01 21.29 -2.72
CA LYS A 337 6.26 21.76 -2.08
C LYS A 337 7.37 20.73 -2.31
N ALA A 338 8.36 21.07 -3.13
CA ALA A 338 9.44 20.16 -3.52
C ALA A 338 10.27 19.65 -2.32
N GLU A 339 10.52 20.53 -1.34
CA GLU A 339 11.30 20.25 -0.12
C GLU A 339 10.53 19.40 0.91
N ALA A 340 9.20 19.27 0.75
CA ALA A 340 8.34 18.52 1.67
C ALA A 340 7.70 17.27 1.05
N ARG A 341 8.11 16.86 -0.16
CA ARG A 341 7.48 15.75 -0.90
C ARG A 341 7.33 14.47 -0.09
N GLY A 342 8.37 14.08 0.66
CA GLY A 342 8.30 12.89 1.51
C GLY A 342 7.24 13.00 2.60
N ARG A 343 7.18 14.13 3.29
CA ARG A 343 6.19 14.40 4.34
C ARG A 343 4.76 14.50 3.79
N ILE A 344 4.60 15.11 2.61
CA ILE A 344 3.32 15.18 1.88
C ILE A 344 2.86 13.77 1.51
N ASN A 345 3.74 12.94 0.96
CA ASN A 345 3.41 11.55 0.64
C ASN A 345 3.05 10.74 1.89
N THR A 346 3.77 10.92 2.99
CA THR A 346 3.43 10.26 4.27
C THR A 346 2.00 10.58 4.69
N LEU A 347 1.60 11.85 4.72
CA LEU A 347 0.25 12.27 5.10
C LEU A 347 -0.81 11.72 4.14
N PHE A 348 -0.54 11.76 2.85
CA PHE A 348 -1.43 11.23 1.83
C PHE A 348 -1.65 9.72 2.00
N MET A 349 -0.58 8.96 2.18
CA MET A 349 -0.66 7.51 2.37
C MET A 349 -1.30 7.14 3.72
N VAL A 350 -1.01 7.87 4.79
CA VAL A 350 -1.68 7.68 6.10
C VAL A 350 -3.19 7.83 5.95
N GLY A 351 -3.64 8.92 5.31
CA GLY A 351 -5.07 9.14 5.09
C GLY A 351 -5.71 8.07 4.20
N MET A 352 -5.02 7.63 3.16
CA MET A 352 -5.46 6.54 2.29
C MET A 352 -5.66 5.24 3.09
N PHE A 353 -4.70 4.81 3.90
CA PHE A 353 -4.80 3.57 4.68
C PHE A 353 -5.79 3.68 5.84
N LEU A 354 -5.99 4.86 6.42
CA LEU A 354 -7.10 5.10 7.35
C LEU A 354 -8.45 4.95 6.65
N GLY A 355 -8.58 5.43 5.42
CA GLY A 355 -9.73 5.14 4.57
C GLY A 355 -9.94 3.65 4.37
N GLY A 356 -8.88 2.91 4.03
CA GLY A 356 -8.93 1.45 3.90
C GLY A 356 -9.37 0.74 5.20
N THR A 357 -8.87 1.20 6.35
CA THR A 357 -9.28 0.72 7.67
C THR A 357 -10.80 0.87 7.87
N LEU A 358 -11.35 2.07 7.57
CA LEU A 358 -12.78 2.34 7.67
C LEU A 358 -13.59 1.53 6.66
N GLY A 359 -13.08 1.37 5.44
CA GLY A 359 -13.72 0.55 4.41
C GLY A 359 -13.80 -0.93 4.79
N SER A 360 -12.70 -1.50 5.28
CA SER A 360 -12.66 -2.90 5.74
C SER A 360 -13.59 -3.15 6.92
N SER A 361 -13.61 -2.26 7.92
CA SER A 361 -14.49 -2.41 9.08
C SER A 361 -15.96 -2.21 8.72
N GLY A 362 -16.27 -1.19 7.90
CA GLY A 362 -17.61 -0.95 7.40
C GLY A 362 -18.16 -2.11 6.55
N ALA A 363 -17.29 -2.69 5.72
CA ALA A 363 -17.67 -3.85 4.89
C ALA A 363 -18.01 -5.08 5.71
N MET A 364 -17.27 -5.37 6.78
CA MET A 364 -17.58 -6.49 7.67
C MET A 364 -18.90 -6.29 8.42
N LEU A 365 -19.18 -5.07 8.87
CA LEU A 365 -20.47 -4.73 9.47
C LEU A 365 -21.61 -4.86 8.45
N ALA A 366 -21.43 -4.31 7.25
CA ALA A 366 -22.42 -4.40 6.18
C ALA A 366 -22.69 -5.85 5.77
N TRP A 367 -21.62 -6.68 5.72
CA TRP A 367 -21.74 -8.11 5.44
C TRP A 367 -22.58 -8.84 6.51
N GLN A 368 -22.33 -8.56 7.78
CA GLN A 368 -23.08 -9.16 8.89
C GLN A 368 -24.57 -8.75 8.90
N MET A 369 -24.89 -7.52 8.47
CA MET A 369 -26.24 -6.98 8.47
C MET A 369 -27.06 -7.42 7.25
N SER A 370 -26.48 -7.41 6.06
CA SER A 370 -27.21 -7.52 4.79
C SER A 370 -26.44 -8.30 3.70
N GLY A 371 -25.38 -9.01 4.08
CA GLY A 371 -24.57 -9.80 3.14
C GLY A 371 -23.95 -8.94 2.03
N TRP A 372 -23.89 -9.51 0.83
CA TRP A 372 -23.28 -8.85 -0.32
C TRP A 372 -23.93 -7.51 -0.69
N ILE A 373 -25.25 -7.42 -0.64
CA ILE A 373 -25.99 -6.19 -0.96
C ILE A 373 -25.58 -5.03 -0.05
N GLY A 374 -25.37 -5.31 1.25
CA GLY A 374 -24.86 -4.30 2.18
C GLY A 374 -23.47 -3.79 1.82
N VAL A 375 -22.58 -4.70 1.43
CA VAL A 375 -21.22 -4.38 1.01
C VAL A 375 -21.19 -3.60 -0.30
N GLY A 376 -22.02 -4.02 -1.28
CA GLY A 376 -22.16 -3.34 -2.56
C GLY A 376 -22.68 -1.91 -2.40
N SER A 377 -23.73 -1.75 -1.58
CA SER A 377 -24.27 -0.43 -1.25
C SER A 377 -23.22 0.48 -0.59
N LEU A 378 -22.47 -0.02 0.39
CA LEU A 378 -21.39 0.73 1.03
C LEU A 378 -20.29 1.12 0.03
N GLY A 379 -19.81 0.16 -0.77
CA GLY A 379 -18.76 0.40 -1.76
C GLY A 379 -19.16 1.42 -2.82
N LEU A 380 -20.39 1.33 -3.32
CA LEU A 380 -20.97 2.27 -4.27
C LEU A 380 -21.12 3.67 -3.66
N VAL A 381 -21.63 3.79 -2.43
CA VAL A 381 -21.75 5.09 -1.75
C VAL A 381 -20.39 5.74 -1.56
N LEU A 382 -19.38 4.99 -1.11
CA LEU A 382 -18.00 5.51 -0.96
C LEU A 382 -17.43 6.01 -2.30
N ALA A 383 -17.64 5.25 -3.39
CA ALA A 383 -17.20 5.63 -4.73
C ALA A 383 -17.92 6.87 -5.25
N LEU A 384 -19.24 6.97 -5.06
CA LEU A 384 -20.04 8.14 -5.43
C LEU A 384 -19.64 9.38 -4.62
N LEU A 385 -19.37 9.23 -3.33
CA LEU A 385 -18.85 10.33 -2.50
C LEU A 385 -17.50 10.81 -2.99
N ALA A 386 -16.58 9.90 -3.37
CA ALA A 386 -15.29 10.28 -3.94
C ALA A 386 -15.45 11.03 -5.27
N LEU A 387 -16.29 10.53 -6.17
CA LEU A 387 -16.58 11.16 -7.46
C LEU A 387 -17.22 12.54 -7.27
N GLY A 388 -18.28 12.64 -6.46
CA GLY A 388 -18.97 13.89 -6.17
C GLY A 388 -18.05 14.93 -5.53
N TYR A 389 -17.23 14.50 -4.57
CA TYR A 389 -16.23 15.36 -3.94
C TYR A 389 -15.20 15.90 -4.95
N GLY A 390 -14.73 15.05 -5.88
CA GLY A 390 -13.83 15.46 -6.96
C GLY A 390 -14.46 16.45 -7.96
N LEU A 391 -15.77 16.31 -8.23
CA LEU A 391 -16.51 17.23 -9.11
C LEU A 391 -16.70 18.61 -8.48
N VAL A 392 -17.09 18.66 -7.20
CA VAL A 392 -17.36 19.91 -6.47
C VAL A 392 -16.09 20.70 -6.18
N THR A 393 -14.98 20.03 -5.88
CA THR A 393 -13.70 20.68 -5.59
C THR A 393 -13.08 21.22 -6.87
N LYS A 394 -13.34 22.51 -7.20
CA LYS A 394 -12.70 23.20 -8.32
C LYS A 394 -11.18 23.10 -8.19
N GLY A 395 -10.51 22.70 -9.25
CA GLY A 395 -9.06 22.78 -9.35
C GLY A 395 -8.66 24.25 -9.19
N GLY A 396 -7.97 24.58 -8.08
CA GLY A 396 -7.32 25.87 -7.99
C GLY A 396 -6.31 25.94 -9.14
N SER A 397 -6.61 26.70 -10.17
CA SER A 397 -5.65 27.09 -11.18
C SER A 397 -4.62 28.00 -10.48
N HIS A 398 -3.48 27.45 -10.06
CA HIS A 398 -2.31 28.29 -9.95
C HIS A 398 -1.89 28.57 -11.40
N SER A 399 -2.35 29.72 -11.93
CA SER A 399 -1.69 30.36 -13.06
C SER A 399 -0.25 30.61 -12.61
N VAL A 400 0.66 29.88 -13.22
CA VAL A 400 2.09 30.20 -13.22
C VAL A 400 2.18 31.48 -14.02
N GLY A 401 2.36 32.64 -13.33
CA GLY A 401 2.80 33.89 -13.91
C GLY A 401 4.32 33.93 -13.88
#